data_95ecd3b313f9c0a1b0f7f6c7b92f0ac7
#
_entry.id   95ecd3b313f9c0a1b0f7f6c7b92f0ac7
#
_cell.length_a   1.000
_cell.length_b   1.000
_cell.length_c   1.000
_cell.angle_alpha   90.00
_cell.angle_beta   90.00
_cell.angle_gamma   90.00
#
_symmetry.space_group_name_H-M   'P 1'
#
loop_
_entity.id
_entity.type
_entity.pdbx_description
1 polymer ?
#
loop_
_entity_poly.entity_id
_entity_poly.type
_entity_poly.pdbx_seq_one_letter_code
_entity_poly.pdbx_strand_id
1 'polypeptide(L)'
;MKITEGKYAYEMREKATKFSEQFYDLTYPQLREILDANKKSNFVHILFNYQEIGKDEAWFDRICLDMNMSWTDIRREVLLQWQAGVVDSPFDPDDLETIRSLVKPPISIVYLLGKYRFETYLQADTRIFPPIIGVDVAAGYKQDSSTITIIDSKTTRVLGCLNCNYISTVDLSRCLEFIVKQWMPNSIICVERNGRNKAL
;
A
#
# COMPACT_ATOMS: atom_id res chain seq x y z
N MET A 1 -6.23 -0.13 18.76
CA MET A 1 -5.33 0.18 17.64
C MET A 1 -4.00 0.58 18.26
N LYS A 2 -2.96 -0.26 18.20
CA LYS A 2 -1.62 0.14 18.66
C LYS A 2 -1.11 1.20 17.71
N ILE A 3 -0.88 2.41 18.23
CA ILE A 3 -0.18 3.46 17.49
C ILE A 3 1.25 2.96 17.35
N THR A 4 1.69 2.67 16.13
CA THR A 4 3.09 2.37 15.87
C THR A 4 3.90 3.63 16.16
N GLU A 5 5.06 3.51 16.80
CA GLU A 5 5.93 4.65 17.17
C GLU A 5 6.18 5.59 15.97
N GLY A 6 6.30 5.04 14.77
CA GLY A 6 6.45 5.80 13.54
C GLY A 6 5.28 6.72 13.19
N LYS A 7 4.04 6.35 13.52
CA LYS A 7 2.88 7.19 13.25
C LYS A 7 2.88 8.47 14.08
N TYR A 8 3.24 8.38 15.35
CA TYR A 8 3.31 9.56 16.22
C TYR A 8 4.39 10.54 15.75
N ALA A 9 5.58 10.05 15.41
CA ALA A 9 6.66 10.87 14.88
C ALA A 9 6.26 11.55 13.55
N TYR A 10 5.57 10.84 12.66
CA TYR A 10 5.04 11.39 11.42
C TYR A 10 4.01 12.50 11.67
N GLU A 11 3.05 12.28 12.57
CA GLU A 11 2.05 13.30 12.92
C GLU A 11 2.68 14.54 13.56
N MET A 12 3.69 14.36 14.39
CA MET A 12 4.47 15.45 14.98
C MET A 12 5.19 16.26 13.89
N ARG A 13 5.83 15.58 12.95
CA ARG A 13 6.51 16.21 11.81
C ARG A 13 5.54 17.02 10.95
N GLU A 14 4.34 16.49 10.66
CA GLU A 14 3.36 17.19 9.82
C GLU A 14 2.81 18.47 10.53
N LYS A 15 2.75 18.45 11.84
CA LYS A 15 2.32 19.60 12.66
C LYS A 15 3.45 20.58 12.99
N ALA A 16 4.70 20.18 12.79
CA ALA A 16 5.85 21.00 13.10
C ALA A 16 5.97 22.22 12.17
N THR A 17 6.60 23.27 12.66
CA THR A 17 7.07 24.38 11.84
C THR A 17 8.21 23.85 10.97
N LYS A 18 8.00 23.78 9.66
CA LYS A 18 8.99 23.28 8.69
C LYS A 18 9.93 24.41 8.34
N PHE A 19 11.21 24.09 8.30
CA PHE A 19 12.27 25.01 7.91
C PHE A 19 12.88 24.51 6.59
N SER A 20 12.77 25.29 5.52
CA SER A 20 13.17 24.93 4.16
C SER A 20 14.38 25.72 3.65
N GLU A 21 14.88 26.64 4.43
CA GLU A 21 16.02 27.48 4.07
C GLU A 21 17.33 26.80 4.48
N GLN A 22 18.43 27.13 3.81
CA GLN A 22 19.78 26.73 4.21
C GLN A 22 20.16 27.49 5.49
N PHE A 23 19.75 26.97 6.64
CA PHE A 23 19.76 27.72 7.89
C PHE A 23 21.14 27.90 8.51
N TYR A 24 22.16 27.14 8.13
CA TYR A 24 23.53 27.34 8.62
C TYR A 24 24.21 28.56 7.99
N ASP A 25 23.69 29.09 6.89
CA ASP A 25 24.13 30.36 6.30
C ASP A 25 23.46 31.58 6.96
N LEU A 26 22.49 31.34 7.84
CA LEU A 26 21.73 32.39 8.51
C LEU A 26 22.33 32.74 9.88
N THR A 27 22.28 34.02 10.20
CA THR A 27 22.53 34.48 11.57
C THR A 27 21.37 34.10 12.50
N TYR A 28 21.65 33.99 13.79
CA TYR A 28 20.60 33.67 14.78
C TYR A 28 19.37 34.59 14.72
N PRO A 29 19.50 35.93 14.57
CA PRO A 29 18.34 36.80 14.39
C PRO A 29 17.49 36.48 13.16
N GLN A 30 18.13 36.22 12.00
CA GLN A 30 17.45 35.86 10.76
C GLN A 30 16.71 34.52 10.88
N LEU A 31 17.37 33.53 11.48
CA LEU A 31 16.75 32.25 11.79
C LEU A 31 15.48 32.40 12.63
N ARG A 32 15.58 33.22 13.68
CA ARG A 32 14.47 33.46 14.60
C ARG A 32 13.31 34.19 13.92
N GLU A 33 13.60 35.19 13.08
CA GLU A 33 12.59 35.91 12.32
C GLU A 33 11.81 34.98 11.38
N ILE A 34 12.52 34.08 10.62
CA ILE A 34 11.90 33.13 9.72
C ILE A 34 11.05 32.13 10.50
N LEU A 35 11.54 31.59 11.62
CA LEU A 35 10.79 30.67 12.45
C LEU A 35 9.54 31.30 13.06
N ASP A 36 9.60 32.53 13.53
CA ASP A 36 8.46 33.24 14.11
C ASP A 36 7.41 33.60 13.04
N ALA A 37 7.85 33.98 11.82
CA ALA A 37 6.97 34.27 10.71
C ALA A 37 6.20 33.04 10.20
N ASN A 38 6.82 31.87 10.26
CA ASN A 38 6.25 30.59 9.76
C ASN A 38 5.73 29.69 10.89
N LYS A 39 5.60 30.20 12.09
CA LYS A 39 5.29 29.41 13.29
C LYS A 39 3.91 28.76 13.18
N LYS A 40 3.89 27.43 13.01
CA LYS A 40 2.69 26.58 13.05
C LYS A 40 2.53 25.86 14.40
N SER A 41 3.63 25.59 15.07
CA SER A 41 3.66 24.92 16.37
C SER A 41 4.95 25.27 17.13
N ASN A 42 5.06 24.83 18.38
CA ASN A 42 6.29 24.96 19.17
C ASN A 42 7.37 23.93 18.78
N PHE A 43 7.03 22.99 17.88
CA PHE A 43 7.98 22.03 17.34
C PHE A 43 8.51 22.55 16.02
N VAL A 44 9.80 22.38 15.80
CA VAL A 44 10.48 22.72 14.56
C VAL A 44 10.98 21.42 13.93
N HIS A 45 10.71 21.24 12.66
CA HIS A 45 11.24 20.14 11.87
C HIS A 45 12.34 20.67 10.97
N ILE A 46 13.56 20.22 11.22
CA ILE A 46 14.75 20.56 10.44
C ILE A 46 15.21 19.29 9.74
N LEU A 47 15.44 19.38 8.44
CA LEU A 47 15.97 18.30 7.63
C LEU A 47 17.41 18.64 7.22
N PHE A 48 18.36 17.79 7.62
CA PHE A 48 19.73 17.84 7.17
C PHE A 48 20.02 16.67 6.24
N ASN A 49 20.02 16.89 4.98
CA ASN A 49 20.49 15.89 4.02
C ASN A 49 22.04 16.00 3.82
N TYR A 50 22.63 15.07 3.09
CA TYR A 50 24.06 15.06 2.87
C TYR A 50 24.59 16.28 2.11
N GLN A 51 23.77 16.87 1.24
CA GLN A 51 24.13 18.08 0.48
C GLN A 51 24.21 19.30 1.41
N GLU A 52 23.32 19.36 2.38
CA GLU A 52 23.27 20.41 3.40
C GLU A 52 24.53 20.46 4.29
N ILE A 53 25.19 19.34 4.47
CA ILE A 53 26.46 19.24 5.19
C ILE A 53 27.69 19.30 4.26
N GLY A 54 27.50 19.79 3.02
CA GLY A 54 28.59 20.02 2.06
C GLY A 54 29.13 18.75 1.41
N LYS A 55 28.35 17.66 1.36
CA LYS A 55 28.70 16.43 0.65
C LYS A 55 28.12 16.46 -0.76
N ASP A 56 28.85 15.89 -1.69
CA ASP A 56 28.52 15.80 -3.12
C ASP A 56 28.01 14.40 -3.53
N GLU A 57 27.62 14.25 -4.77
CA GLU A 57 27.18 12.98 -5.35
C GLU A 57 28.29 11.91 -5.28
N ALA A 58 29.53 12.27 -5.45
CA ALA A 58 30.64 11.33 -5.36
C ALA A 58 30.79 10.77 -3.93
N TRP A 59 30.49 11.56 -2.91
CA TRP A 59 30.40 11.08 -1.55
C TRP A 59 29.20 10.13 -1.37
N PHE A 60 28.04 10.48 -1.94
CA PHE A 60 26.85 9.65 -1.87
C PHE A 60 27.07 8.29 -2.51
N ASP A 61 27.59 8.24 -3.73
CA ASP A 61 27.90 7.00 -4.46
C ASP A 61 28.84 6.10 -3.66
N ARG A 62 29.90 6.69 -3.07
CA ARG A 62 30.85 5.96 -2.25
C ARG A 62 30.22 5.37 -0.99
N ILE A 63 29.39 6.14 -0.28
CA ILE A 63 28.70 5.66 0.92
C ILE A 63 27.73 4.53 0.59
N CYS A 64 27.00 4.63 -0.51
CA CYS A 64 26.08 3.57 -0.96
C CYS A 64 26.83 2.25 -1.24
N LEU A 65 28.03 2.33 -1.82
CA LEU A 65 28.88 1.16 -2.08
C LEU A 65 29.51 0.60 -0.80
N ASP A 66 30.06 1.46 0.05
CA ASP A 66 30.83 1.06 1.24
C ASP A 66 29.93 0.45 2.33
N MET A 67 28.71 0.93 2.49
CA MET A 67 27.80 0.47 3.54
C MET A 67 27.04 -0.80 3.16
N ASN A 68 27.09 -1.24 1.90
CA ASN A 68 26.32 -2.40 1.42
C ASN A 68 24.85 -2.39 1.88
N MET A 69 24.25 -1.18 1.93
CA MET A 69 22.88 -0.98 2.37
C MET A 69 21.89 -1.31 1.26
N SER A 70 20.71 -1.76 1.65
CA SER A 70 19.59 -1.85 0.72
C SER A 70 19.18 -0.44 0.25
N TRP A 71 18.59 -0.32 -0.94
CA TRP A 71 18.07 0.96 -1.43
C TRP A 71 17.05 1.59 -0.48
N THR A 72 16.27 0.78 0.19
CA THR A 72 15.32 1.19 1.24
C THR A 72 16.03 1.87 2.41
N ASP A 73 17.15 1.30 2.85
CA ASP A 73 17.94 1.88 3.94
C ASP A 73 18.63 3.17 3.52
N ILE A 74 19.16 3.22 2.28
CA ILE A 74 19.77 4.43 1.71
C ILE A 74 18.75 5.57 1.69
N ARG A 75 17.52 5.32 1.24
CA ARG A 75 16.45 6.33 1.25
C ARG A 75 16.13 6.81 2.65
N ARG A 76 16.07 5.91 3.63
CA ARG A 76 15.74 6.25 5.00
C ARG A 76 16.87 6.98 5.72
N GLU A 77 18.08 6.46 5.64
CA GLU A 77 19.20 6.90 6.48
C GLU A 77 20.06 8.01 5.83
N VAL A 78 20.18 8.00 4.51
CA VAL A 78 21.04 8.94 3.76
C VAL A 78 20.21 10.04 3.11
N LEU A 79 19.15 9.66 2.41
CA LEU A 79 18.27 10.62 1.73
C LEU A 79 17.18 11.18 2.66
N LEU A 80 17.08 10.68 3.89
CA LEU A 80 16.13 11.10 4.93
C LEU A 80 14.67 11.11 4.44
N GLN A 81 14.36 10.25 3.49
CA GLN A 81 13.02 10.08 2.95
C GLN A 81 12.17 9.30 3.95
N TRP A 82 11.13 9.94 4.44
CA TRP A 82 10.19 9.27 5.33
C TRP A 82 9.36 8.26 4.54
N GLN A 83 9.58 7.00 4.82
CA GLN A 83 8.77 5.93 4.25
C GLN A 83 7.62 5.62 5.21
N ALA A 84 6.41 5.95 4.80
CA ALA A 84 5.20 5.48 5.47
C ALA A 84 4.98 4.02 5.06
N GLY A 85 5.64 3.10 5.74
CA GLY A 85 5.49 1.68 5.44
C GLY A 85 6.17 0.81 6.49
N VAL A 86 5.79 -0.42 6.54
CA VAL A 86 6.38 -1.44 7.42
C VAL A 86 7.84 -1.61 7.01
N VAL A 87 8.74 -1.55 7.96
CA VAL A 87 10.21 -1.71 7.77
C VAL A 87 10.56 -3.03 7.06
N ASP A 88 9.64 -3.98 7.06
CA ASP A 88 9.77 -5.33 6.49
C ASP A 88 8.93 -5.55 5.21
N SER A 89 8.52 -4.49 4.51
CA SER A 89 7.82 -4.67 3.24
C SER A 89 8.76 -5.27 2.19
N PRO A 90 8.40 -6.41 1.57
CA PRO A 90 9.20 -6.99 0.49
C PRO A 90 9.10 -6.19 -0.82
N PHE A 91 8.25 -5.16 -0.85
CA PHE A 91 8.01 -4.34 -2.03
C PHE A 91 8.73 -3.00 -1.92
N ASP A 92 9.38 -2.59 -3.00
CA ASP A 92 9.97 -1.26 -3.11
C ASP A 92 8.86 -0.19 -3.05
N PRO A 93 9.06 0.92 -2.32
CA PRO A 93 8.09 2.01 -2.26
C PRO A 93 7.72 2.62 -3.62
N ASP A 94 8.66 2.69 -4.57
CA ASP A 94 8.39 3.21 -5.92
C ASP A 94 7.54 2.25 -6.73
N ASP A 95 7.74 0.94 -6.55
CA ASP A 95 6.88 -0.07 -7.14
C ASP A 95 5.45 0.05 -6.60
N LEU A 96 5.31 0.28 -5.29
CA LEU A 96 4.00 0.50 -4.67
C LEU A 96 3.33 1.78 -5.18
N GLU A 97 4.08 2.86 -5.37
CA GLU A 97 3.55 4.11 -5.95
C GLU A 97 3.15 3.91 -7.41
N THR A 98 3.97 3.19 -8.17
CA THR A 98 3.64 2.80 -9.56
C THR A 98 2.35 1.98 -9.59
N ILE A 99 2.22 0.97 -8.73
CA ILE A 99 1.01 0.16 -8.62
C ILE A 99 -0.20 1.03 -8.25
N ARG A 100 -0.05 1.95 -7.28
CA ARG A 100 -1.13 2.89 -6.90
C ARG A 100 -1.58 3.76 -8.06
N SER A 101 -0.65 4.24 -8.87
CA SER A 101 -0.97 5.07 -10.05
C SER A 101 -1.75 4.29 -11.13
N LEU A 102 -1.60 2.98 -11.16
CA LEU A 102 -2.30 2.08 -12.09
C LEU A 102 -3.69 1.66 -11.60
N VAL A 103 -4.04 1.95 -10.35
CA VAL A 103 -5.36 1.62 -9.79
C VAL A 103 -6.45 2.39 -10.54
N LYS A 104 -7.43 1.66 -11.04
CA LYS A 104 -8.58 2.22 -11.76
C LYS A 104 -9.85 1.97 -10.98
N PRO A 105 -10.82 2.88 -11.07
CA PRO A 105 -12.14 2.62 -10.48
C PRO A 105 -12.80 1.42 -11.19
N PRO A 106 -13.67 0.68 -10.49
CA PRO A 106 -14.43 -0.39 -11.09
C PRO A 106 -15.37 0.15 -12.17
N ILE A 107 -15.55 -0.59 -13.26
CA ILE A 107 -16.53 -0.25 -14.32
C ILE A 107 -17.96 -0.53 -13.90
N SER A 108 -18.17 -1.47 -12.98
CA SER A 108 -19.47 -1.70 -12.36
C SER A 108 -19.33 -2.30 -10.96
N ILE A 109 -20.38 -2.12 -10.16
CA ILE A 109 -20.49 -2.66 -8.81
C ILE A 109 -21.80 -3.44 -8.71
N VAL A 110 -21.71 -4.68 -8.24
CA VAL A 110 -22.87 -5.55 -8.00
C VAL A 110 -22.86 -6.00 -6.54
N TYR A 111 -24.04 -6.14 -5.93
CA TYR A 111 -24.16 -6.65 -4.58
C TYR A 111 -24.59 -8.12 -4.60
N LEU A 112 -23.65 -9.02 -4.39
CA LEU A 112 -23.90 -10.45 -4.27
C LEU A 112 -24.71 -10.74 -3.01
N LEU A 113 -25.68 -11.64 -3.11
CA LEU A 113 -26.68 -11.92 -2.05
C LEU A 113 -27.33 -10.65 -1.49
N GLY A 114 -27.39 -9.57 -2.30
CA GLY A 114 -27.98 -8.27 -1.90
C GLY A 114 -27.16 -7.45 -0.91
N LYS A 115 -25.98 -7.90 -0.48
CA LYS A 115 -25.21 -7.23 0.59
C LYS A 115 -23.68 -7.19 0.39
N TYR A 116 -23.10 -8.10 -0.35
CA TYR A 116 -21.65 -8.18 -0.53
C TYR A 116 -21.21 -7.49 -1.80
N ARG A 117 -20.44 -6.43 -1.67
CA ARG A 117 -19.96 -5.62 -2.79
C ARG A 117 -18.96 -6.42 -3.62
N PHE A 118 -19.28 -6.60 -4.89
CA PHE A 118 -18.40 -7.17 -5.92
C PHE A 118 -18.11 -6.09 -6.96
N GLU A 119 -16.84 -5.89 -7.25
CA GLU A 119 -16.35 -4.89 -8.19
C GLU A 119 -15.91 -5.56 -9.48
N THR A 120 -16.31 -5.01 -10.63
CA THR A 120 -15.88 -5.46 -11.95
C THR A 120 -14.97 -4.43 -12.58
N TYR A 121 -13.83 -4.84 -13.11
CA TYR A 121 -12.80 -3.96 -13.68
C TYR A 121 -12.63 -4.13 -15.18
N LEU A 122 -12.88 -5.31 -15.72
CA LEU A 122 -12.79 -5.61 -17.13
C LEU A 122 -13.89 -6.58 -17.55
N GLN A 123 -14.33 -6.43 -18.80
CA GLN A 123 -15.08 -7.49 -19.48
C GLN A 123 -14.09 -8.36 -20.26
N ALA A 124 -14.16 -9.67 -20.05
CA ALA A 124 -13.33 -10.63 -20.77
C ALA A 124 -14.19 -11.59 -21.60
N ASP A 125 -13.65 -12.04 -22.71
CA ASP A 125 -14.24 -13.15 -23.44
C ASP A 125 -13.81 -14.47 -22.78
N THR A 126 -14.61 -14.93 -21.83
CA THR A 126 -14.34 -16.16 -21.06
C THR A 126 -14.58 -17.45 -21.82
N ARG A 127 -15.05 -17.36 -23.08
CA ARG A 127 -15.33 -18.54 -23.90
C ARG A 127 -14.07 -19.24 -24.41
N ILE A 128 -13.00 -18.47 -24.63
CA ILE A 128 -11.74 -18.99 -25.20
C ILE A 128 -10.74 -19.33 -24.10
N PHE A 129 -10.63 -18.48 -23.10
CA PHE A 129 -9.69 -18.63 -22.00
C PHE A 129 -10.45 -18.70 -20.68
N PRO A 130 -10.40 -19.82 -19.95
CA PRO A 130 -11.08 -19.93 -18.68
C PRO A 130 -10.49 -18.94 -17.68
N PRO A 131 -11.31 -18.13 -16.99
CA PRO A 131 -10.81 -17.26 -15.93
C PRO A 131 -10.33 -18.09 -14.74
N ILE A 132 -9.40 -17.52 -13.98
CA ILE A 132 -8.91 -18.11 -12.73
C ILE A 132 -9.54 -17.33 -11.58
N ILE A 133 -10.13 -18.04 -10.64
CA ILE A 133 -10.75 -17.48 -9.44
C ILE A 133 -9.90 -17.88 -8.24
N GLY A 134 -9.21 -16.90 -7.63
CA GLY A 134 -8.52 -17.07 -6.36
C GLY A 134 -9.46 -16.76 -5.21
N VAL A 135 -9.47 -17.61 -4.18
CA VAL A 135 -10.27 -17.43 -2.99
C VAL A 135 -9.36 -17.51 -1.76
N ASP A 136 -9.30 -16.44 -1.01
CA ASP A 136 -8.65 -16.40 0.30
C ASP A 136 -9.72 -16.29 1.38
N VAL A 137 -9.67 -17.19 2.37
CA VAL A 137 -10.67 -17.33 3.42
C VAL A 137 -10.09 -16.84 4.74
N ALA A 138 -10.57 -15.70 5.23
CA ALA A 138 -10.15 -15.18 6.52
C ALA A 138 -10.60 -16.08 7.67
N ALA A 139 -9.74 -16.21 8.68
CA ALA A 139 -9.98 -17.05 9.87
C ALA A 139 -10.92 -16.41 10.89
N GLY A 140 -11.26 -15.13 10.79
CA GLY A 140 -12.02 -14.42 11.81
C GLY A 140 -12.93 -13.31 11.27
N TYR A 141 -14.14 -13.26 11.84
CA TYR A 141 -15.11 -12.18 11.57
C TYR A 141 -14.57 -10.83 12.07
N LYS A 142 -14.55 -9.82 11.21
CA LYS A 142 -14.10 -8.44 11.48
C LYS A 142 -12.59 -8.24 11.75
N GLN A 143 -11.75 -9.23 11.49
CA GLN A 143 -10.29 -9.07 11.59
C GLN A 143 -9.69 -8.95 10.18
N ASP A 144 -9.50 -10.08 9.52
CA ASP A 144 -8.98 -10.13 8.16
C ASP A 144 -10.13 -10.19 7.14
N SER A 145 -9.87 -9.79 5.92
CA SER A 145 -10.86 -9.87 4.85
C SER A 145 -10.77 -11.19 4.13
N SER A 146 -11.94 -11.81 3.89
CA SER A 146 -12.03 -12.86 2.87
C SER A 146 -12.14 -12.22 1.50
N THR A 147 -11.49 -12.82 0.50
CA THR A 147 -11.47 -12.30 -0.86
C THR A 147 -11.85 -13.35 -1.90
N ILE A 148 -12.49 -12.89 -2.97
CA ILE A 148 -12.63 -13.61 -4.23
C ILE A 148 -12.06 -12.70 -5.30
N THR A 149 -10.98 -13.12 -5.96
CA THR A 149 -10.37 -12.36 -7.05
C THR A 149 -10.45 -13.15 -8.34
N ILE A 150 -10.95 -12.53 -9.40
CA ILE A 150 -11.08 -13.16 -10.72
C ILE A 150 -10.07 -12.51 -11.65
N ILE A 151 -9.25 -13.32 -12.30
CA ILE A 151 -8.27 -12.87 -13.28
C ILE A 151 -8.49 -13.54 -14.63
N ASP A 152 -8.18 -12.81 -15.68
CA ASP A 152 -8.09 -13.35 -17.04
C ASP A 152 -6.83 -14.19 -17.17
N SER A 153 -6.98 -15.48 -17.55
CA SER A 153 -5.84 -16.40 -17.59
C SER A 153 -4.83 -16.09 -18.70
N LYS A 154 -5.24 -15.34 -19.73
CA LYS A 154 -4.36 -14.92 -20.84
C LYS A 154 -3.57 -13.66 -20.50
N THR A 155 -4.24 -12.66 -19.95
CA THR A 155 -3.65 -11.32 -19.75
C THR A 155 -3.24 -11.05 -18.31
N THR A 156 -3.58 -11.94 -17.37
CA THR A 156 -3.39 -11.79 -15.92
C THR A 156 -4.04 -10.54 -15.31
N ARG A 157 -4.94 -9.89 -16.06
CA ARG A 157 -5.64 -8.70 -15.58
C ARG A 157 -6.78 -9.08 -14.65
N VAL A 158 -7.03 -8.26 -13.64
CA VAL A 158 -8.15 -8.44 -12.73
C VAL A 158 -9.45 -8.12 -13.44
N LEU A 159 -10.36 -9.10 -13.49
CA LEU A 159 -11.72 -8.98 -14.04
C LEU A 159 -12.70 -8.48 -12.98
N GLY A 160 -12.58 -8.98 -11.76
CA GLY A 160 -13.43 -8.59 -10.65
C GLY A 160 -12.89 -9.01 -9.30
N CYS A 161 -13.40 -8.39 -8.25
CA CYS A 161 -12.97 -8.65 -6.89
C CYS A 161 -14.12 -8.46 -5.88
N LEU A 162 -14.20 -9.37 -4.92
CA LEU A 162 -14.92 -9.21 -3.66
C LEU A 162 -13.90 -9.17 -2.54
N ASN A 163 -13.96 -8.16 -1.69
CA ASN A 163 -13.13 -8.04 -0.49
C ASN A 163 -14.05 -7.66 0.68
N CYS A 164 -14.12 -8.54 1.69
CA CYS A 164 -15.07 -8.34 2.77
C CYS A 164 -14.60 -8.97 4.08
N ASN A 165 -14.54 -8.18 5.16
CA ASN A 165 -14.13 -8.64 6.48
C ASN A 165 -15.27 -9.08 7.41
N TYR A 166 -16.51 -9.06 6.92
CA TYR A 166 -17.70 -9.48 7.66
C TYR A 166 -18.51 -10.59 6.95
N ILE A 167 -17.96 -11.18 5.89
CA ILE A 167 -18.60 -12.30 5.20
C ILE A 167 -18.35 -13.60 5.96
N SER A 168 -19.40 -14.40 6.12
CA SER A 168 -19.25 -15.76 6.64
C SER A 168 -18.72 -16.71 5.57
N THR A 169 -18.06 -17.79 5.98
CA THR A 169 -17.58 -18.82 5.02
C THR A 169 -18.72 -19.41 4.18
N VAL A 170 -19.91 -19.58 4.77
CA VAL A 170 -21.11 -20.06 4.06
C VAL A 170 -21.55 -19.06 2.99
N ASP A 171 -21.61 -17.77 3.33
CA ASP A 171 -22.01 -16.76 2.35
C ASP A 171 -20.92 -16.54 1.28
N LEU A 172 -19.63 -16.67 1.65
CA LEU A 172 -18.53 -16.63 0.69
C LEU A 172 -18.68 -17.76 -0.35
N SER A 173 -18.97 -19.00 0.11
CA SER A 173 -19.22 -20.14 -0.76
C SER A 173 -20.41 -19.92 -1.68
N ARG A 174 -21.51 -19.32 -1.18
CA ARG A 174 -22.68 -18.98 -1.99
C ARG A 174 -22.39 -17.91 -3.03
N CYS A 175 -21.56 -16.89 -2.66
CA CYS A 175 -21.09 -15.88 -3.60
C CYS A 175 -20.24 -16.51 -4.70
N LEU A 176 -19.31 -17.39 -4.33
CA LEU A 176 -18.48 -18.14 -5.28
C LEU A 176 -19.32 -19.01 -6.21
N GLU A 177 -20.26 -19.75 -5.66
CA GLU A 177 -21.20 -20.58 -6.44
C GLU A 177 -21.99 -19.74 -7.44
N PHE A 178 -22.50 -18.57 -7.01
CA PHE A 178 -23.22 -17.65 -7.90
C PHE A 178 -22.32 -17.17 -9.04
N ILE A 179 -21.11 -16.70 -8.73
CA ILE A 179 -20.14 -16.23 -9.73
C ILE A 179 -19.87 -17.32 -10.76
N VAL A 180 -19.54 -18.53 -10.30
CA VAL A 180 -19.22 -19.66 -11.18
C VAL A 180 -20.43 -20.01 -12.05
N LYS A 181 -21.59 -20.23 -11.46
CA LYS A 181 -22.77 -20.69 -12.22
C LYS A 181 -23.35 -19.66 -13.19
N GLN A 182 -23.31 -18.37 -12.80
CA GLN A 182 -24.01 -17.34 -13.58
C GLN A 182 -23.08 -16.55 -14.50
N TRP A 183 -21.82 -16.36 -14.10
CA TRP A 183 -20.90 -15.48 -14.84
C TRP A 183 -19.72 -16.19 -15.47
N MET A 184 -19.17 -17.21 -14.79
CA MET A 184 -17.87 -17.81 -15.14
C MET A 184 -17.92 -19.35 -15.10
N PRO A 185 -18.79 -20.01 -15.90
CA PRO A 185 -19.04 -21.46 -15.77
C PRO A 185 -17.82 -22.36 -16.06
N ASN A 186 -16.82 -21.83 -16.78
CA ASN A 186 -15.61 -22.59 -17.16
C ASN A 186 -14.39 -22.16 -16.36
N SER A 187 -14.57 -21.47 -15.21
CA SER A 187 -13.45 -20.98 -14.42
C SER A 187 -12.65 -22.09 -13.71
N ILE A 188 -11.37 -21.84 -13.51
CA ILE A 188 -10.50 -22.63 -12.65
C ILE A 188 -10.54 -21.99 -11.26
N ILE A 189 -10.86 -22.74 -10.22
CA ILE A 189 -10.98 -22.23 -8.86
C ILE A 189 -9.77 -22.68 -8.06
N CYS A 190 -9.07 -21.71 -7.43
CA CYS A 190 -7.96 -21.90 -6.53
C CYS A 190 -8.35 -21.37 -5.14
N VAL A 191 -8.56 -22.27 -4.18
CA VAL A 191 -8.89 -21.88 -2.79
C VAL A 191 -7.64 -22.03 -1.93
N GLU A 192 -7.29 -20.97 -1.19
CA GLU A 192 -6.22 -21.06 -0.23
C GLU A 192 -6.61 -22.00 0.91
N ARG A 193 -5.79 -23.02 1.15
CA ARG A 193 -6.01 -24.00 2.22
C ARG A 193 -5.24 -23.60 3.46
N ASN A 194 -5.78 -22.71 4.26
CA ASN A 194 -5.27 -22.43 5.60
C ASN A 194 -5.62 -23.59 6.54
N GLY A 195 -4.66 -24.04 7.35
CA GLY A 195 -4.81 -25.23 8.21
C GLY A 195 -5.96 -25.17 9.23
N ARG A 196 -6.60 -24.02 9.41
CA ARG A 196 -7.77 -23.81 10.29
C ARG A 196 -9.12 -23.82 9.54
N ASN A 197 -9.13 -23.66 8.22
CA ASN A 197 -10.35 -23.58 7.42
C ASN A 197 -10.56 -24.87 6.63
N LYS A 198 -11.10 -25.90 7.27
CA LYS A 198 -11.42 -27.21 6.64
C LYS A 198 -12.77 -27.25 5.94
N ALA A 199 -13.48 -26.13 5.80
CA ALA A 199 -14.89 -26.10 5.41
C ALA A 199 -15.17 -25.15 4.22
N LEU A 200 -14.55 -25.42 3.07
CA LEU A 200 -15.05 -24.98 1.76
C LEU A 200 -15.20 -26.19 0.85
#